data_1d5301e6d2a00576de24a1d8d5749512
#
_entry.id   1d5301e6d2a00576de24a1d8d5749512
#
_cell.length_a   1.000
_cell.length_b   1.000
_cell.length_c   1.000
_cell.angle_alpha   90.00
_cell.angle_beta   90.00
_cell.angle_gamma   90.00
#
_symmetry.space_group_name_H-M   'P 1'
#
loop_
_entity.id
_entity.type
_entity.pdbx_description
1 polymer ?
#
loop_
_entity_poly.entity_id
_entity_poly.type
_entity_poly.pdbx_seq_one_letter_code
_entity_poly.pdbx_strand_id
1 'polypeptide(L)'
;MFADYQNGLVNLSASILKSFGVEPVHPTLPQMDALLARPFSNVVVMLLDGMGADTVRSLLQPDGFFNTHMEGVLSSVFPPTTTAATIALMAGRMPCETGWLGWKQYFPALDRIVVPFTNTDYYTKEPITACHAASTYIPWNSIFDAIDGAGVGRAYHVSPFGRTRTDTFDAWLHSIRSICAAEGRKFVYAYWEEPDSVMHQMGCRSAQTAAELRRLEAAVAALAETLEDTLLIVTADHGHRDTTYYSLEDHPEIREMLVRPTSLEHRAVVFYVRDEDRARFPAAFRRAFGADFLLFTKAEVLEKQLFGPGAHHPLFETFIGDFLAVSVSDKGIVESRACRQFRSNHAGMTREEMEIPWIVVRR
;
A
#
# COMPACT_ATOMS: atom_id res chain seq x y z
N MET A 1 -9.56 -6.79 10.59
CA MET A 1 -8.21 -7.19 11.07
C MET A 1 -7.37 -5.93 11.22
N PHE A 2 -6.72 -5.68 12.36
CA PHE A 2 -5.78 -4.56 12.48
C PHE A 2 -4.44 -4.91 11.85
N ALA A 3 -3.69 -3.89 11.41
CA ALA A 3 -2.33 -4.08 10.92
C ALA A 3 -1.41 -4.63 12.01
N ASP A 4 -0.57 -5.60 11.66
CA ASP A 4 0.49 -6.10 12.54
C ASP A 4 1.81 -5.40 12.20
N TYR A 5 2.13 -4.36 12.96
CA TYR A 5 3.34 -3.56 12.80
C TYR A 5 4.62 -4.22 13.36
N GLN A 6 4.54 -5.48 13.79
CA GLN A 6 5.71 -6.30 14.16
C GLN A 6 6.04 -7.34 13.08
N ASN A 7 5.11 -7.58 12.12
CA ASN A 7 5.25 -8.56 11.05
C ASN A 7 4.74 -8.00 9.72
N GLY A 8 5.31 -6.89 9.26
CA GLY A 8 4.81 -6.17 8.09
C GLY A 8 5.90 -5.55 7.21
N LEU A 9 5.44 -4.74 6.25
CA LEU A 9 6.28 -4.14 5.20
C LEU A 9 7.40 -3.25 5.77
N VAL A 10 7.14 -2.48 6.82
CA VAL A 10 8.15 -1.60 7.43
C VAL A 10 9.24 -2.43 8.13
N ASN A 11 8.86 -3.56 8.74
CA ASN A 11 9.82 -4.49 9.35
C ASN A 11 10.70 -5.18 8.30
N LEU A 12 10.12 -5.49 7.12
CA LEU A 12 10.87 -5.99 5.96
C LEU A 12 11.94 -4.97 5.53
N SER A 13 11.56 -3.71 5.37
CA SER A 13 12.51 -2.63 5.04
C SER A 13 13.58 -2.45 6.10
N ALA A 14 13.22 -2.55 7.39
CA ALA A 14 14.15 -2.46 8.50
C ALA A 14 15.22 -3.56 8.46
N SER A 15 14.84 -4.81 8.16
CA SER A 15 15.80 -5.91 7.96
C SER A 15 16.73 -5.69 6.78
N ILE A 16 16.20 -5.17 5.67
CA ILE A 16 17.01 -4.83 4.48
C ILE A 16 18.02 -3.74 4.84
N LEU A 17 17.58 -2.62 5.42
CA LEU A 17 18.47 -1.53 5.86
C LEU A 17 19.61 -2.06 6.72
N LYS A 18 19.28 -2.83 7.78
CA LYS A 18 20.25 -3.44 8.69
C LYS A 18 21.28 -4.30 7.94
N SER A 19 20.84 -5.10 6.98
CA SER A 19 21.74 -5.97 6.21
C SER A 19 22.71 -5.20 5.33
N PHE A 20 22.39 -3.96 4.96
CA PHE A 20 23.25 -3.03 4.22
C PHE A 20 23.97 -2.03 5.13
N GLY A 21 24.03 -2.29 6.44
CA GLY A 21 24.79 -1.47 7.39
C GLY A 21 24.14 -0.16 7.78
N VAL A 22 22.84 0.00 7.53
CA VAL A 22 22.04 1.16 7.93
C VAL A 22 21.22 0.80 9.17
N GLU A 23 21.33 1.60 10.23
CA GLU A 23 20.52 1.40 11.44
C GLU A 23 19.05 1.73 11.17
N PRO A 24 18.13 0.77 11.28
CA PRO A 24 16.72 1.01 11.04
C PRO A 24 16.05 1.69 12.23
N VAL A 25 14.98 2.44 11.98
CA VAL A 25 14.20 3.13 13.04
C VAL A 25 13.17 2.19 13.68
N HIS A 26 12.66 1.25 12.91
CA HIS A 26 11.65 0.29 13.37
C HIS A 26 12.25 -1.10 13.58
N PRO A 27 11.58 -1.96 14.38
CA PRO A 27 12.00 -3.34 14.56
C PRO A 27 12.13 -4.08 13.23
N THR A 28 13.13 -4.95 13.14
CA THR A 28 13.35 -5.80 11.98
C THR A 28 12.37 -6.97 11.94
N LEU A 29 12.29 -7.65 10.81
CA LEU A 29 11.49 -8.84 10.57
C LEU A 29 12.35 -10.09 10.88
N PRO A 30 12.11 -10.84 11.98
CA PRO A 30 13.00 -11.93 12.39
C PRO A 30 13.25 -13.00 11.32
N GLN A 31 12.22 -13.37 10.55
CA GLN A 31 12.37 -14.32 9.47
C GLN A 31 13.23 -13.77 8.32
N MET A 32 13.18 -12.47 8.04
CA MET A 32 14.06 -11.84 7.05
C MET A 32 15.50 -11.73 7.56
N ASP A 33 15.67 -11.38 8.83
CA ASP A 33 17.00 -11.36 9.48
C ASP A 33 17.67 -12.75 9.40
N ALA A 34 16.92 -13.82 9.65
CA ALA A 34 17.42 -15.19 9.52
C ALA A 34 17.88 -15.54 8.10
N LEU A 35 17.14 -15.08 7.07
CA LEU A 35 17.52 -15.23 5.67
C LEU A 35 18.79 -14.44 5.34
N LEU A 36 18.88 -13.21 5.80
CA LEU A 36 20.00 -12.28 5.55
C LEU A 36 21.24 -12.58 6.41
N ALA A 37 21.19 -13.51 7.36
CA ALA A 37 22.36 -14.00 8.08
C ALA A 37 23.39 -14.65 7.14
N ARG A 38 22.94 -15.22 6.03
CA ARG A 38 23.79 -15.54 4.88
C ARG A 38 23.88 -14.31 3.98
N PRO A 39 25.09 -13.88 3.58
CA PRO A 39 25.22 -12.80 2.60
C PRO A 39 24.79 -13.30 1.21
N PHE A 40 23.96 -12.49 0.55
CA PHE A 40 23.62 -12.63 -0.87
C PHE A 40 24.17 -11.45 -1.65
N SER A 41 24.62 -11.68 -2.87
CA SER A 41 25.00 -10.60 -3.79
C SER A 41 23.77 -9.78 -4.19
N ASN A 42 22.60 -10.42 -4.31
CA ASN A 42 21.38 -9.75 -4.67
C ASN A 42 20.28 -10.01 -3.62
N VAL A 43 19.69 -8.94 -3.12
CA VAL A 43 18.44 -8.97 -2.33
C VAL A 43 17.38 -8.29 -3.18
N VAL A 44 16.41 -9.05 -3.67
CA VAL A 44 15.36 -8.56 -4.56
C VAL A 44 14.02 -8.64 -3.85
N VAL A 45 13.30 -7.54 -3.79
CA VAL A 45 11.90 -7.47 -3.36
C VAL A 45 11.05 -7.14 -4.59
N MET A 46 10.30 -8.11 -5.07
CA MET A 46 9.29 -7.92 -6.11
C MET A 46 7.95 -7.65 -5.43
N LEU A 47 7.40 -6.47 -5.66
CA LEU A 47 6.08 -6.09 -5.18
C LEU A 47 5.11 -6.09 -6.36
N LEU A 48 4.16 -7.03 -6.33
CA LEU A 48 3.07 -7.14 -7.29
C LEU A 48 1.83 -6.52 -6.66
N ASP A 49 1.43 -5.36 -7.20
CA ASP A 49 0.37 -4.52 -6.62
C ASP A 49 -0.94 -5.27 -6.46
N GLY A 50 -1.53 -5.18 -5.28
CA GLY A 50 -2.82 -5.79 -4.97
C GLY A 50 -2.82 -7.32 -4.82
N MET A 51 -1.69 -8.01 -4.98
CA MET A 51 -1.58 -9.46 -4.93
C MET A 51 -1.68 -10.00 -3.49
N GLY A 52 -2.85 -9.89 -2.86
CA GLY A 52 -3.10 -10.41 -1.51
C GLY A 52 -2.89 -11.91 -1.38
N ALA A 53 -2.58 -12.37 -0.16
CA ALA A 53 -2.34 -13.80 0.11
C ALA A 53 -3.56 -14.69 -0.17
N ASP A 54 -4.78 -14.17 0.08
CA ASP A 54 -6.02 -14.89 -0.25
C ASP A 54 -6.17 -15.11 -1.75
N THR A 55 -5.83 -14.09 -2.54
CA THR A 55 -5.90 -14.13 -4.01
C THR A 55 -4.95 -15.18 -4.58
N VAL A 56 -3.71 -15.24 -4.09
CA VAL A 56 -2.73 -16.27 -4.48
C VAL A 56 -3.24 -17.66 -4.14
N ARG A 57 -3.67 -17.89 -2.90
CA ARG A 57 -4.14 -19.21 -2.44
C ARG A 57 -5.39 -19.70 -3.16
N SER A 58 -6.28 -18.80 -3.53
CA SER A 58 -7.58 -19.15 -4.10
C SER A 58 -7.60 -19.31 -5.60
N LEU A 59 -6.67 -18.69 -6.35
CA LEU A 59 -6.68 -18.64 -7.82
C LEU A 59 -5.53 -19.40 -8.48
N LEU A 60 -4.44 -19.66 -7.75
CA LEU A 60 -3.31 -20.41 -8.24
C LEU A 60 -3.35 -21.87 -7.76
N GLN A 61 -2.65 -22.76 -8.46
CA GLN A 61 -2.58 -24.16 -8.07
C GLN A 61 -1.83 -24.32 -6.73
N PRO A 62 -2.27 -25.23 -5.84
CA PRO A 62 -1.57 -25.47 -4.57
C PRO A 62 -0.11 -25.89 -4.73
N ASP A 63 0.23 -26.56 -5.82
CA ASP A 63 1.57 -26.98 -6.21
C ASP A 63 2.26 -26.00 -7.17
N GLY A 64 1.65 -24.83 -7.43
CA GLY A 64 2.21 -23.76 -8.23
C GLY A 64 3.38 -23.06 -7.54
N PHE A 65 4.16 -22.31 -8.32
CA PHE A 65 5.41 -21.70 -7.86
C PHE A 65 5.18 -20.76 -6.67
N PHE A 66 4.19 -19.87 -6.72
CA PHE A 66 3.94 -18.96 -5.60
C PHE A 66 3.49 -19.68 -4.34
N ASN A 67 2.55 -20.64 -4.46
CA ASN A 67 2.06 -21.38 -3.29
C ASN A 67 3.14 -22.26 -2.66
N THR A 68 3.99 -22.91 -3.44
CA THR A 68 5.07 -23.78 -2.93
C THR A 68 6.22 -23.01 -2.27
N HIS A 69 6.41 -21.74 -2.64
CA HIS A 69 7.42 -20.85 -2.03
C HIS A 69 6.83 -19.89 -1.02
N MET A 70 5.51 -19.92 -0.77
CA MET A 70 4.87 -19.08 0.25
C MET A 70 5.14 -19.66 1.64
N GLU A 71 6.11 -19.09 2.34
CA GLU A 71 6.49 -19.50 3.70
C GLU A 71 5.59 -18.89 4.80
N GLY A 72 4.69 -17.95 4.44
CA GLY A 72 3.78 -17.32 5.37
C GLY A 72 3.07 -16.12 4.77
N VAL A 73 2.65 -15.24 5.66
CA VAL A 73 2.03 -13.95 5.31
C VAL A 73 2.66 -12.82 6.11
N LEU A 74 2.68 -11.63 5.54
CA LEU A 74 2.97 -10.37 6.23
C LEU A 74 1.69 -9.55 6.34
N SER A 75 1.71 -8.55 7.19
CA SER A 75 0.68 -7.52 7.22
C SER A 75 1.05 -6.37 6.29
N SER A 76 0.09 -5.91 5.52
CA SER A 76 0.17 -4.56 4.97
C SER A 76 0.15 -3.52 6.07
N VAL A 77 0.46 -2.26 5.74
CA VAL A 77 0.19 -1.12 6.62
C VAL A 77 -1.29 -0.77 6.59
N PHE A 78 -1.75 0.08 7.52
CA PHE A 78 -3.09 0.66 7.43
C PHE A 78 -3.01 2.13 6.98
N PRO A 79 -3.89 2.53 6.05
CA PRO A 79 -4.76 1.68 5.22
C PRO A 79 -3.94 0.82 4.25
N PRO A 80 -4.41 -0.41 3.92
CA PRO A 80 -3.80 -1.25 2.92
C PRO A 80 -4.11 -0.71 1.52
N THR A 81 -3.31 0.25 1.09
CA THR A 81 -3.43 0.97 -0.19
C THR A 81 -2.05 1.28 -0.75
N THR A 82 -1.91 1.27 -2.07
CA THR A 82 -0.65 1.52 -2.78
C THR A 82 0.07 2.75 -2.26
N THR A 83 -0.67 3.85 -2.04
CA THR A 83 -0.11 5.13 -1.58
C THR A 83 0.60 5.01 -0.23
N ALA A 84 -0.04 4.39 0.76
CA ALA A 84 0.54 4.26 2.09
C ALA A 84 1.60 3.14 2.13
N ALA A 85 1.31 1.99 1.53
CA ALA A 85 2.13 0.79 1.66
C ALA A 85 3.45 0.86 0.89
N THR A 86 3.42 1.34 -0.37
CA THR A 86 4.66 1.47 -1.18
C THR A 86 5.59 2.52 -0.59
N ILE A 87 5.05 3.68 -0.14
CA ILE A 87 5.85 4.71 0.51
C ILE A 87 6.39 4.22 1.85
N ALA A 88 5.59 3.51 2.66
CA ALA A 88 6.06 2.95 3.93
C ALA A 88 7.24 1.98 3.73
N LEU A 89 7.17 1.11 2.73
CA LEU A 89 8.26 0.20 2.38
C LEU A 89 9.48 0.96 1.86
N MET A 90 9.30 1.90 0.92
CA MET A 90 10.41 2.65 0.33
C MET A 90 11.05 3.67 1.28
N ALA A 91 10.33 4.13 2.30
CA ALA A 91 10.85 5.02 3.33
C ALA A 91 11.40 4.27 4.57
N GLY A 92 11.00 3.01 4.78
CA GLY A 92 11.24 2.29 6.03
C GLY A 92 10.58 2.97 7.23
N ARG A 93 9.41 3.60 7.01
CA ARG A 93 8.67 4.43 7.98
C ARG A 93 7.19 4.11 7.96
N MET A 94 6.53 4.30 9.09
CA MET A 94 5.08 4.11 9.21
C MET A 94 4.30 5.21 8.46
N PRO A 95 3.07 4.95 8.01
CA PRO A 95 2.24 5.98 7.35
C PRO A 95 2.06 7.24 8.19
N CYS A 96 1.88 7.13 9.52
CA CYS A 96 1.78 8.28 10.41
C CYS A 96 3.04 9.18 10.38
N GLU A 97 4.22 8.62 10.09
CA GLU A 97 5.48 9.36 10.02
C GLU A 97 5.69 10.03 8.67
N THR A 98 5.32 9.34 7.58
CA THR A 98 5.51 9.87 6.22
C THR A 98 4.44 10.88 5.82
N GLY A 99 3.26 10.80 6.43
CA GLY A 99 2.09 11.57 6.04
C GLY A 99 1.43 11.09 4.74
N TRP A 100 1.91 10.00 4.13
CA TRP A 100 1.28 9.37 2.96
C TRP A 100 0.27 8.33 3.44
N LEU A 101 -1.01 8.73 3.46
CA LEU A 101 -2.05 7.94 4.12
C LEU A 101 -3.06 7.30 3.17
N GLY A 102 -3.20 7.80 1.94
CA GLY A 102 -4.18 7.27 1.01
C GLY A 102 -4.16 7.99 -0.34
N TRP A 103 -4.99 7.52 -1.25
CA TRP A 103 -5.03 8.00 -2.65
C TRP A 103 -5.37 9.49 -2.76
N LYS A 104 -6.25 10.00 -1.89
CA LYS A 104 -6.70 11.40 -1.89
C LYS A 104 -6.61 11.99 -0.49
N GLN A 105 -5.82 13.06 -0.31
CA GLN A 105 -5.58 13.69 0.98
C GLN A 105 -5.91 15.19 0.96
N TYR A 106 -6.44 15.70 2.08
CA TYR A 106 -6.73 17.12 2.22
C TYR A 106 -5.48 17.90 2.62
N PHE A 107 -5.02 18.79 1.78
CA PHE A 107 -3.90 19.70 2.05
C PHE A 107 -4.41 21.07 2.46
N PRO A 108 -4.34 21.45 3.75
CA PRO A 108 -4.94 22.69 4.24
C PRO A 108 -4.31 23.94 3.62
N ALA A 109 -3.01 23.94 3.31
CA ALA A 109 -2.35 25.07 2.66
C ALA A 109 -2.86 25.34 1.23
N LEU A 110 -3.49 24.36 0.60
CA LEU A 110 -4.08 24.46 -0.73
C LEU A 110 -5.61 24.56 -0.68
N ASP A 111 -6.20 24.25 0.48
CA ASP A 111 -7.65 24.03 0.69
C ASP A 111 -8.24 23.08 -0.37
N ARG A 112 -7.51 22.00 -0.68
CA ARG A 112 -7.87 21.01 -1.71
C ARG A 112 -7.64 19.58 -1.25
N ILE A 113 -8.43 18.66 -1.81
CA ILE A 113 -8.19 17.22 -1.69
C ILE A 113 -7.43 16.79 -2.94
N VAL A 114 -6.17 16.43 -2.74
CA VAL A 114 -5.18 16.18 -3.80
C VAL A 114 -4.86 14.70 -3.88
N VAL A 115 -4.66 14.20 -5.09
CA VAL A 115 -4.03 12.90 -5.36
C VAL A 115 -2.50 13.09 -5.33
N PRO A 116 -1.80 12.61 -4.29
CA PRO A 116 -0.38 12.89 -4.10
C PRO A 116 0.52 12.44 -5.26
N PHE A 117 0.23 11.29 -5.87
CA PHE A 117 1.02 10.75 -6.98
C PHE A 117 0.93 11.56 -8.26
N THR A 118 -0.26 12.07 -8.59
CA THR A 118 -0.49 12.80 -9.85
C THR A 118 -0.46 14.30 -9.69
N ASN A 119 -0.43 14.81 -8.46
CA ASN A 119 -0.49 16.22 -8.12
C ASN A 119 -1.72 16.93 -8.73
N THR A 120 -2.87 16.27 -8.65
CA THR A 120 -4.15 16.78 -9.17
C THR A 120 -5.19 16.89 -8.06
N ASP A 121 -6.09 17.86 -8.18
CA ASP A 121 -7.29 17.91 -7.33
C ASP A 121 -8.15 16.68 -7.63
N TYR A 122 -8.54 15.95 -6.58
CA TYR A 122 -9.28 14.69 -6.76
C TYR A 122 -10.66 14.90 -7.37
N TYR A 123 -11.34 15.99 -7.03
CA TYR A 123 -12.73 16.24 -7.44
C TYR A 123 -12.84 17.00 -8.74
N THR A 124 -12.04 18.05 -8.94
CA THR A 124 -12.06 18.84 -10.18
C THR A 124 -11.20 18.25 -11.29
N LYS A 125 -10.26 17.34 -10.95
CA LYS A 125 -9.25 16.77 -11.86
C LYS A 125 -8.23 17.76 -12.40
N GLU A 126 -8.23 18.99 -11.88
CA GLU A 126 -7.29 20.02 -12.29
C GLU A 126 -5.89 19.77 -11.69
N PRO A 127 -4.82 20.02 -12.44
CA PRO A 127 -3.46 19.99 -11.89
C PRO A 127 -3.28 21.03 -10.79
N ILE A 128 -2.52 20.68 -9.74
CA ILE A 128 -2.07 21.64 -8.74
C ILE A 128 -0.82 22.32 -9.30
N THR A 129 -0.97 23.58 -9.71
CA THR A 129 0.10 24.33 -10.39
C THR A 129 0.96 25.16 -9.44
N ALA A 130 0.47 25.45 -8.22
CA ALA A 130 1.19 26.28 -7.23
C ALA A 130 2.45 25.59 -6.69
N CYS A 131 2.42 24.25 -6.54
CA CYS A 131 3.53 23.43 -6.07
C CYS A 131 3.28 21.96 -6.39
N HIS A 132 4.27 21.09 -6.16
CA HIS A 132 4.01 19.66 -6.09
C HIS A 132 3.67 19.31 -4.63
N ALA A 133 2.38 19.09 -4.35
CA ALA A 133 1.85 18.98 -2.99
C ALA A 133 2.60 17.96 -2.13
N ALA A 134 2.83 16.76 -2.66
CA ALA A 134 3.52 15.71 -1.92
C ALA A 134 4.97 16.08 -1.58
N SER A 135 5.77 16.51 -2.55
CA SER A 135 7.17 16.89 -2.30
C SER A 135 7.33 18.14 -1.44
N THR A 136 6.31 19.01 -1.42
CA THR A 136 6.32 20.23 -0.62
C THR A 136 5.90 20.00 0.84
N TYR A 137 4.83 19.22 1.04
CA TYR A 137 4.19 19.12 2.35
C TYR A 137 4.40 17.79 3.06
N ILE A 138 4.70 16.70 2.33
CA ILE A 138 4.94 15.36 2.87
C ILE A 138 6.19 14.71 2.24
N PRO A 139 7.35 15.42 2.23
CA PRO A 139 8.59 14.84 1.72
C PRO A 139 9.04 13.67 2.62
N TRP A 140 9.72 12.70 2.02
CA TRP A 140 10.27 11.55 2.74
C TRP A 140 11.66 11.17 2.20
N ASN A 141 12.44 10.50 3.04
CA ASN A 141 13.77 9.99 2.67
C ASN A 141 13.68 8.53 2.29
N SER A 142 14.34 8.15 1.20
CA SER A 142 14.30 6.79 0.68
C SER A 142 15.32 5.87 1.32
N ILE A 143 14.96 4.59 1.49
CA ILE A 143 15.91 3.55 1.89
C ILE A 143 16.99 3.34 0.82
N PHE A 144 16.71 3.67 -0.45
CA PHE A 144 17.68 3.56 -1.55
C PHE A 144 18.86 4.51 -1.32
N ASP A 145 18.59 5.78 -0.98
CA ASP A 145 19.64 6.75 -0.68
C ASP A 145 20.44 6.37 0.57
N ALA A 146 19.76 5.81 1.58
CA ALA A 146 20.41 5.35 2.80
C ALA A 146 21.36 4.17 2.53
N ILE A 147 20.93 3.19 1.72
CA ILE A 147 21.75 2.03 1.32
C ILE A 147 22.94 2.48 0.45
N ASP A 148 22.70 3.33 -0.55
CA ASP A 148 23.76 3.87 -1.39
C ASP A 148 24.79 4.67 -0.56
N GLY A 149 24.30 5.46 0.41
CA GLY A 149 25.16 6.25 1.31
C GLY A 149 25.99 5.42 2.28
N ALA A 150 25.55 4.22 2.67
CA ALA A 150 26.31 3.31 3.51
C ALA A 150 27.49 2.65 2.80
N GLY A 151 27.51 2.64 1.47
CA GLY A 151 28.63 2.13 0.66
C GLY A 151 28.83 0.61 0.70
N VAL A 152 27.90 -0.15 1.31
CA VAL A 152 27.96 -1.62 1.41
C VAL A 152 27.44 -2.30 0.14
N GLY A 153 26.60 -1.62 -0.62
CA GLY A 153 25.99 -2.08 -1.85
C GLY A 153 25.33 -0.95 -2.60
N ARG A 154 24.58 -1.26 -3.65
CA ARG A 154 23.79 -0.29 -4.41
C ARG A 154 22.32 -0.66 -4.41
N ALA A 155 21.45 0.35 -4.37
CA ALA A 155 20.01 0.18 -4.37
C ALA A 155 19.39 0.61 -5.71
N TYR A 156 18.45 -0.21 -6.18
CA TYR A 156 17.75 0.00 -7.45
C TYR A 156 16.25 0.01 -7.22
N HIS A 157 15.57 0.96 -7.86
CA HIS A 157 14.11 1.02 -7.92
C HIS A 157 13.66 0.81 -9.37
N VAL A 158 13.16 -0.37 -9.68
CA VAL A 158 12.75 -0.80 -11.03
C VAL A 158 11.21 -0.76 -11.09
N SER A 159 10.65 0.17 -11.82
CA SER A 159 9.20 0.31 -11.98
C SER A 159 8.87 1.29 -13.12
N PRO A 160 7.61 1.40 -13.55
CA PRO A 160 7.18 2.47 -14.47
C PRO A 160 7.46 3.89 -13.95
N PHE A 161 7.63 4.03 -12.63
CA PHE A 161 7.83 5.32 -11.94
C PHE A 161 9.17 5.43 -11.22
N GLY A 162 9.99 4.37 -11.29
CA GLY A 162 11.26 4.24 -10.56
C GLY A 162 12.43 4.97 -11.19
N ARG A 163 13.58 4.93 -10.49
CA ARG A 163 14.86 5.41 -11.03
C ARG A 163 15.30 4.62 -12.25
N THR A 164 15.02 3.32 -12.29
CA THR A 164 15.14 2.45 -13.47
C THR A 164 13.76 2.28 -14.05
N ARG A 165 13.40 3.18 -14.95
CA ARG A 165 12.06 3.20 -15.55
C ARG A 165 11.90 2.08 -16.57
N THR A 166 10.77 1.39 -16.50
CA THR A 166 10.41 0.29 -17.41
C THR A 166 8.93 0.42 -17.78
N ASP A 167 8.66 0.53 -19.08
CA ASP A 167 7.30 0.79 -19.59
C ASP A 167 6.56 -0.51 -19.99
N THR A 168 7.23 -1.67 -19.98
CA THR A 168 6.64 -2.98 -20.28
C THR A 168 7.08 -4.03 -19.27
N PHE A 169 6.25 -5.05 -19.11
CA PHE A 169 6.54 -6.16 -18.20
C PHE A 169 7.83 -6.91 -18.57
N ASP A 170 8.07 -7.14 -19.87
CA ASP A 170 9.28 -7.81 -20.34
C ASP A 170 10.54 -6.96 -20.08
N ALA A 171 10.46 -5.63 -20.28
CA ALA A 171 11.55 -4.72 -19.96
C ALA A 171 11.80 -4.68 -18.43
N TRP A 172 10.77 -4.80 -17.62
CA TRP A 172 10.87 -4.87 -16.16
C TRP A 172 11.63 -6.14 -15.72
N LEU A 173 11.24 -7.33 -16.21
CA LEU A 173 11.97 -8.58 -15.96
C LEU A 173 13.42 -8.54 -16.45
N HIS A 174 13.63 -8.01 -17.66
CA HIS A 174 14.96 -7.86 -18.24
C HIS A 174 15.86 -6.97 -17.38
N SER A 175 15.33 -5.84 -16.88
CA SER A 175 16.08 -4.91 -16.03
C SER A 175 16.50 -5.57 -14.72
N ILE A 176 15.61 -6.31 -14.06
CA ILE A 176 15.91 -7.05 -12.83
C ILE A 176 17.05 -8.05 -13.08
N ARG A 177 16.93 -8.86 -14.14
CA ARG A 177 17.97 -9.84 -14.53
C ARG A 177 19.32 -9.16 -14.78
N SER A 178 19.34 -8.08 -15.55
CA SER A 178 20.54 -7.36 -15.91
C SER A 178 21.23 -6.73 -14.68
N ILE A 179 20.45 -6.17 -13.75
CA ILE A 179 20.98 -5.64 -12.50
C ILE A 179 21.57 -6.76 -11.64
N CYS A 180 20.87 -7.89 -11.50
CA CYS A 180 21.36 -9.02 -10.70
C CYS A 180 22.63 -9.66 -11.29
N ALA A 181 22.80 -9.66 -12.59
CA ALA A 181 24.01 -10.18 -13.26
C ALA A 181 25.24 -9.28 -13.11
N ALA A 182 25.09 -8.00 -12.74
CA ALA A 182 26.21 -7.09 -12.54
C ALA A 182 26.98 -7.42 -11.24
N GLU A 183 28.25 -6.99 -11.17
CA GLU A 183 29.08 -7.20 -9.99
C GLU A 183 28.64 -6.35 -8.79
N GLY A 184 29.01 -6.78 -7.59
CA GLY A 184 28.79 -6.09 -6.32
C GLY A 184 27.47 -6.45 -5.67
N ARG A 185 27.29 -6.00 -4.42
CA ARG A 185 26.09 -6.26 -3.63
C ARG A 185 24.97 -5.29 -3.99
N LYS A 186 23.74 -5.81 -4.15
CA LYS A 186 22.60 -5.01 -4.61
C LYS A 186 21.33 -5.28 -3.81
N PHE A 187 20.61 -4.20 -3.56
CA PHE A 187 19.19 -4.24 -3.19
C PHE A 187 18.37 -3.81 -4.41
N VAL A 188 17.40 -4.61 -4.82
CA VAL A 188 16.49 -4.32 -5.93
C VAL A 188 15.07 -4.32 -5.42
N TYR A 189 14.42 -3.16 -5.42
CA TYR A 189 12.98 -3.04 -5.28
C TYR A 189 12.38 -2.98 -6.67
N ALA A 190 11.51 -3.94 -6.99
CA ALA A 190 10.88 -4.06 -8.28
C ALA A 190 9.35 -4.06 -8.12
N TYR A 191 8.71 -2.96 -8.53
CA TYR A 191 7.26 -2.79 -8.45
C TYR A 191 6.61 -2.99 -9.82
N TRP A 192 5.49 -3.71 -9.82
CA TRP A 192 4.63 -3.90 -10.98
C TRP A 192 3.16 -3.73 -10.60
N GLU A 193 2.40 -2.99 -11.43
CA GLU A 193 1.04 -2.50 -11.13
C GLU A 193 -0.08 -3.56 -11.25
N GLU A 194 0.24 -4.79 -11.67
CA GLU A 194 -0.72 -5.89 -11.73
C GLU A 194 -0.46 -6.89 -10.58
N PRO A 195 -1.51 -7.54 -10.09
CA PRO A 195 -2.87 -7.67 -10.59
C PRO A 195 -3.89 -6.61 -10.11
N ASP A 196 -3.50 -5.54 -9.42
CA ASP A 196 -4.40 -4.49 -8.90
C ASP A 196 -5.33 -3.94 -9.98
N SER A 197 -4.78 -3.51 -11.11
CA SER A 197 -5.56 -2.89 -12.19
C SER A 197 -6.62 -3.83 -12.77
N VAL A 198 -6.27 -5.10 -13.00
CA VAL A 198 -7.26 -6.09 -13.50
C VAL A 198 -8.31 -6.40 -12.45
N MET A 199 -7.95 -6.48 -11.16
CA MET A 199 -8.91 -6.73 -10.09
C MET A 199 -9.88 -5.57 -9.91
N HIS A 200 -9.43 -4.34 -9.95
CA HIS A 200 -10.31 -3.17 -9.93
C HIS A 200 -11.38 -3.21 -11.02
N GLN A 201 -11.04 -3.69 -12.21
CA GLN A 201 -11.93 -3.70 -13.36
C GLN A 201 -12.82 -4.94 -13.41
N MET A 202 -12.29 -6.10 -13.07
CA MET A 202 -12.91 -7.40 -13.32
C MET A 202 -13.39 -8.11 -12.04
N GLY A 203 -12.89 -7.72 -10.87
CA GLY A 203 -13.14 -8.37 -9.59
C GLY A 203 -12.06 -9.39 -9.20
N CYS A 204 -11.97 -9.67 -7.91
CA CYS A 204 -10.91 -10.50 -7.32
C CYS A 204 -10.87 -11.92 -7.89
N ARG A 205 -12.03 -12.51 -8.20
CA ARG A 205 -12.15 -13.93 -8.58
C ARG A 205 -12.55 -14.13 -10.03
N SER A 206 -12.30 -13.15 -10.89
CA SER A 206 -12.59 -13.25 -12.33
C SER A 206 -11.62 -14.16 -13.05
N ALA A 207 -12.04 -14.69 -14.21
CA ALA A 207 -11.17 -15.47 -15.08
C ALA A 207 -9.96 -14.66 -15.56
N GLN A 208 -10.14 -13.34 -15.76
CA GLN A 208 -9.09 -12.42 -16.16
C GLN A 208 -8.05 -12.24 -15.06
N THR A 209 -8.47 -12.04 -13.81
CA THR A 209 -7.58 -11.97 -12.64
C THR A 209 -6.79 -13.27 -12.48
N ALA A 210 -7.45 -14.44 -12.61
CA ALA A 210 -6.78 -15.72 -12.54
C ALA A 210 -5.78 -15.94 -13.70
N ALA A 211 -6.07 -15.44 -14.89
CA ALA A 211 -5.16 -15.52 -16.03
C ALA A 211 -3.93 -14.63 -15.82
N GLU A 212 -4.14 -13.41 -15.32
CA GLU A 212 -3.03 -12.47 -15.03
C GLU A 212 -2.12 -13.03 -13.92
N LEU A 213 -2.67 -13.56 -12.84
CA LEU A 213 -1.87 -14.18 -11.77
C LEU A 213 -1.03 -15.36 -12.28
N ARG A 214 -1.59 -16.22 -13.12
CA ARG A 214 -0.82 -17.32 -13.74
C ARG A 214 0.30 -16.80 -14.64
N ARG A 215 0.06 -15.72 -15.39
CA ARG A 215 1.08 -15.06 -16.22
C ARG A 215 2.22 -14.51 -15.35
N LEU A 216 1.89 -13.81 -14.26
CA LEU A 216 2.86 -13.27 -13.31
C LEU A 216 3.67 -14.39 -12.65
N GLU A 217 2.99 -15.42 -12.15
CA GLU A 217 3.63 -16.58 -11.52
C GLU A 217 4.63 -17.27 -12.46
N ALA A 218 4.21 -17.59 -13.70
CA ALA A 218 5.07 -18.23 -14.68
C ALA A 218 6.30 -17.37 -15.03
N ALA A 219 6.12 -16.08 -15.18
CA ALA A 219 7.20 -15.16 -15.50
C ALA A 219 8.20 -14.97 -14.35
N VAL A 220 7.71 -14.90 -13.12
CA VAL A 220 8.57 -14.81 -11.91
C VAL A 220 9.31 -16.14 -11.71
N ALA A 221 8.67 -17.28 -11.90
CA ALA A 221 9.33 -18.58 -11.85
C ALA A 221 10.47 -18.67 -12.88
N ALA A 222 10.21 -18.28 -14.13
CA ALA A 222 11.22 -18.28 -15.19
C ALA A 222 12.37 -17.28 -14.89
N LEU A 223 12.07 -16.12 -14.33
CA LEU A 223 13.10 -15.16 -13.90
C LEU A 223 13.96 -15.80 -12.79
N ALA A 224 13.35 -16.39 -11.77
CA ALA A 224 14.04 -17.00 -10.64
C ALA A 224 15.06 -18.07 -11.08
N GLU A 225 14.78 -18.84 -12.13
CA GLU A 225 15.72 -19.83 -12.69
C GLU A 225 16.99 -19.20 -13.28
N THR A 226 16.98 -17.89 -13.61
CA THR A 226 18.09 -17.17 -14.20
C THR A 226 18.92 -16.36 -13.19
N LEU A 227 18.46 -16.29 -11.93
CA LEU A 227 19.13 -15.54 -10.87
C LEU A 227 20.15 -16.41 -10.16
N GLU A 228 21.30 -15.82 -9.81
CA GLU A 228 22.37 -16.47 -9.06
C GLU A 228 22.68 -15.65 -7.81
N ASP A 229 23.09 -16.31 -6.73
CA ASP A 229 23.39 -15.71 -5.41
C ASP A 229 22.38 -14.64 -5.00
N THR A 230 21.10 -14.99 -5.10
CA THR A 230 19.96 -14.08 -4.96
C THR A 230 18.98 -14.56 -3.90
N LEU A 231 18.62 -13.66 -2.98
CA LEU A 231 17.43 -13.78 -2.16
C LEU A 231 16.31 -12.99 -2.83
N LEU A 232 15.34 -13.70 -3.40
CA LEU A 232 14.15 -13.11 -4.01
C LEU A 232 12.96 -13.24 -3.07
N ILE A 233 12.39 -12.12 -2.69
CA ILE A 233 11.14 -12.00 -1.96
C ILE A 233 10.07 -11.51 -2.94
N VAL A 234 8.95 -12.23 -3.05
CA VAL A 234 7.78 -11.77 -3.79
C VAL A 234 6.66 -11.51 -2.80
N THR A 235 6.12 -10.30 -2.83
CA THR A 235 5.06 -9.86 -1.93
C THR A 235 4.13 -8.88 -2.65
N ALA A 236 3.23 -8.26 -1.89
CA ALA A 236 2.33 -7.19 -2.36
C ALA A 236 2.38 -6.01 -1.38
N ASP A 237 1.76 -4.93 -1.74
CA ASP A 237 1.48 -3.79 -0.86
C ASP A 237 0.16 -3.97 -0.10
N HIS A 238 -0.85 -4.59 -0.72
CA HIS A 238 -2.14 -4.94 -0.13
C HIS A 238 -2.78 -6.10 -0.89
N GLY A 239 -3.94 -6.53 -0.42
CA GLY A 239 -4.83 -7.40 -1.19
C GLY A 239 -6.11 -6.64 -1.58
N HIS A 240 -7.10 -7.37 -2.07
CA HIS A 240 -8.35 -6.82 -2.61
C HIS A 240 -9.59 -7.54 -2.07
N ARG A 241 -10.72 -6.81 -2.14
CA ARG A 241 -12.05 -7.38 -1.90
C ARG A 241 -13.05 -6.87 -2.93
N ASP A 242 -13.89 -7.77 -3.47
CA ASP A 242 -15.03 -7.37 -4.29
C ASP A 242 -15.92 -6.40 -3.50
N THR A 243 -16.28 -5.27 -4.11
CA THR A 243 -16.84 -4.12 -3.40
C THR A 243 -18.08 -3.59 -4.09
N THR A 244 -19.10 -3.28 -3.30
CA THR A 244 -20.27 -2.48 -3.67
C THR A 244 -20.27 -1.18 -2.88
N TYR A 245 -21.04 -0.17 -3.31
CA TYR A 245 -20.86 1.19 -2.77
C TYR A 245 -22.15 1.80 -2.26
N TYR A 246 -22.03 2.47 -1.11
CA TYR A 246 -22.95 3.50 -0.66
C TYR A 246 -22.60 4.83 -1.31
N SER A 247 -23.59 5.61 -1.71
CA SER A 247 -23.40 6.98 -2.20
C SER A 247 -23.83 7.99 -1.14
N LEU A 248 -22.99 8.97 -0.82
CA LEU A 248 -23.38 10.06 0.10
C LEU A 248 -24.52 10.94 -0.45
N GLU A 249 -24.79 10.89 -1.76
CA GLU A 249 -26.01 11.51 -2.32
C GLU A 249 -27.29 10.89 -1.78
N ASP A 250 -27.27 9.61 -1.40
CA ASP A 250 -28.41 8.89 -0.84
C ASP A 250 -28.56 9.11 0.67
N HIS A 251 -27.59 9.78 1.30
CA HIS A 251 -27.47 10.04 2.72
C HIS A 251 -27.31 11.54 3.02
N PRO A 252 -28.30 12.40 2.66
CA PRO A 252 -28.21 13.83 2.89
C PRO A 252 -27.99 14.17 4.37
N GLU A 253 -28.53 13.36 5.29
CA GLU A 253 -28.35 13.50 6.74
C GLU A 253 -26.89 13.35 7.19
N ILE A 254 -26.03 12.72 6.39
CA ILE A 254 -24.58 12.64 6.62
C ILE A 254 -23.89 13.79 5.88
N ARG A 255 -24.22 13.96 4.59
CA ARG A 255 -23.54 14.91 3.71
C ARG A 255 -23.67 16.35 4.22
N GLU A 256 -24.83 16.73 4.75
CA GLU A 256 -25.10 18.06 5.29
C GLU A 256 -24.32 18.38 6.58
N MET A 257 -23.80 17.37 7.28
CA MET A 257 -22.93 17.55 8.45
C MET A 257 -21.48 17.86 8.07
N LEU A 258 -21.08 17.72 6.80
CA LEU A 258 -19.68 17.84 6.38
C LEU A 258 -19.32 19.29 6.04
N VAL A 259 -18.11 19.71 6.42
CA VAL A 259 -17.53 21.01 6.03
C VAL A 259 -16.86 20.94 4.66
N ARG A 260 -16.51 19.73 4.19
CA ARG A 260 -15.87 19.46 2.89
C ARG A 260 -16.09 18.02 2.46
N PRO A 261 -15.80 17.67 1.19
CA PRO A 261 -15.84 16.28 0.73
C PRO A 261 -14.91 15.36 1.50
N THR A 262 -15.16 14.05 1.41
CA THR A 262 -14.36 13.01 2.09
C THR A 262 -12.97 12.85 1.49
N SER A 263 -12.04 12.30 2.26
CA SER A 263 -10.68 12.00 1.82
C SER A 263 -10.25 10.57 2.15
N LEU A 264 -9.01 10.25 1.88
CA LEU A 264 -8.31 8.97 1.94
C LEU A 264 -8.75 8.01 0.85
N GLU A 265 -9.60 7.05 1.18
CA GLU A 265 -9.98 5.95 0.28
C GLU A 265 -11.50 5.74 0.27
N HIS A 266 -11.98 4.84 -0.57
CA HIS A 266 -13.41 4.47 -0.57
C HIS A 266 -13.77 3.49 0.55
N ARG A 267 -12.78 2.78 1.11
CA ARG A 267 -12.97 1.79 2.16
C ARG A 267 -12.30 2.18 3.49
N ALA A 268 -11.52 3.27 3.49
CA ALA A 268 -11.04 3.99 4.67
C ALA A 268 -11.33 5.47 4.44
N VAL A 269 -12.46 5.94 4.91
CA VAL A 269 -13.04 7.24 4.55
C VAL A 269 -12.89 8.22 5.70
N VAL A 270 -12.24 9.35 5.46
CA VAL A 270 -12.14 10.44 6.43
C VAL A 270 -13.26 11.45 6.22
N PHE A 271 -13.90 11.80 7.32
CA PHE A 271 -14.97 12.79 7.40
C PHE A 271 -14.50 14.02 8.17
N TYR A 272 -14.80 15.20 7.62
CA TYR A 272 -14.57 16.52 8.21
C TYR A 272 -15.92 17.09 8.58
N VAL A 273 -16.29 17.01 9.86
CA VAL A 273 -17.65 17.28 10.36
C VAL A 273 -17.72 18.65 11.02
N ARG A 274 -18.83 19.37 10.80
CA ARG A 274 -19.07 20.66 11.47
C ARG A 274 -19.06 20.50 12.98
N ASP A 275 -18.58 21.49 13.71
CA ASP A 275 -18.43 21.42 15.17
C ASP A 275 -19.74 21.11 15.87
N GLU A 276 -20.85 21.75 15.43
CA GLU A 276 -22.18 21.54 15.97
C GLU A 276 -22.74 20.12 15.70
N ASP A 277 -22.20 19.42 14.72
CA ASP A 277 -22.69 18.10 14.31
C ASP A 277 -21.86 16.95 14.87
N ARG A 278 -20.66 17.21 15.40
CA ARG A 278 -19.75 16.14 15.87
C ARG A 278 -20.39 15.19 16.88
N ALA A 279 -21.20 15.72 17.80
CA ALA A 279 -21.83 14.88 18.82
C ALA A 279 -22.89 13.93 18.24
N ARG A 280 -23.59 14.32 17.18
CA ARG A 280 -24.67 13.53 16.57
C ARG A 280 -24.21 12.66 15.39
N PHE A 281 -23.06 12.98 14.79
CA PHE A 281 -22.51 12.28 13.61
C PHE A 281 -22.40 10.76 13.82
N PRO A 282 -21.82 10.21 14.91
CA PRO A 282 -21.68 8.77 15.08
C PRO A 282 -23.01 8.01 15.06
N ALA A 283 -24.07 8.60 15.65
CA ALA A 283 -25.39 7.99 15.66
C ALA A 283 -26.03 8.02 14.25
N ALA A 284 -25.87 9.12 13.52
CA ALA A 284 -26.34 9.25 12.14
C ALA A 284 -25.61 8.27 11.22
N PHE A 285 -24.27 8.21 11.31
CA PHE A 285 -23.42 7.30 10.55
C PHE A 285 -23.82 5.83 10.75
N ARG A 286 -24.04 5.42 12.01
CA ARG A 286 -24.47 4.04 12.31
C ARG A 286 -25.84 3.70 11.73
N ARG A 287 -26.79 4.67 11.70
CA ARG A 287 -28.09 4.46 11.05
C ARG A 287 -27.97 4.32 9.53
N ALA A 288 -27.07 5.09 8.90
CA ALA A 288 -26.88 5.10 7.46
C ALA A 288 -26.15 3.86 6.94
N PHE A 289 -25.08 3.43 7.63
CA PHE A 289 -24.14 2.43 7.11
C PHE A 289 -24.03 1.16 7.98
N GLY A 290 -24.74 1.11 9.12
CA GLY A 290 -24.83 -0.09 9.96
C GLY A 290 -23.50 -0.58 10.48
N ALA A 291 -23.31 -1.90 10.40
CA ALA A 291 -22.12 -2.61 10.86
C ALA A 291 -21.07 -2.82 9.75
N ASP A 292 -21.29 -2.27 8.56
CA ASP A 292 -20.35 -2.43 7.43
C ASP A 292 -19.04 -1.69 7.65
N PHE A 293 -19.05 -0.71 8.55
CA PHE A 293 -17.90 0.11 8.89
C PHE A 293 -17.66 0.19 10.39
N LEU A 294 -16.39 0.17 10.78
CA LEU A 294 -15.96 0.69 12.08
C LEU A 294 -15.78 2.20 11.94
N LEU A 295 -16.38 2.97 12.83
CA LEU A 295 -16.21 4.41 12.89
C LEU A 295 -15.34 4.74 14.08
N PHE A 296 -14.19 5.39 13.80
CA PHE A 296 -13.24 5.86 14.80
C PHE A 296 -13.29 7.38 14.89
N THR A 297 -13.26 7.92 16.10
CA THR A 297 -12.93 9.33 16.36
C THR A 297 -11.44 9.54 16.12
N LYS A 298 -11.02 10.80 15.90
CA LYS A 298 -9.58 11.17 15.84
C LYS A 298 -8.81 10.65 17.05
N ALA A 299 -9.35 10.79 18.26
CA ALA A 299 -8.71 10.33 19.49
C ALA A 299 -8.47 8.81 19.47
N GLU A 300 -9.47 8.03 19.03
CA GLU A 300 -9.31 6.56 18.91
C GLU A 300 -8.32 6.15 17.83
N VAL A 301 -8.23 6.90 16.71
CA VAL A 301 -7.20 6.67 15.67
C VAL A 301 -5.81 6.84 16.26
N LEU A 302 -5.59 7.90 17.05
CA LEU A 302 -4.31 8.20 17.69
C LEU A 302 -3.99 7.17 18.79
N GLU A 303 -4.92 6.89 19.69
CA GLU A 303 -4.76 5.93 20.79
C GLU A 303 -4.42 4.52 20.28
N LYS A 304 -5.14 4.07 19.27
CA LYS A 304 -4.95 2.75 18.66
C LYS A 304 -3.77 2.66 17.70
N GLN A 305 -3.12 3.78 17.41
CA GLN A 305 -2.01 3.87 16.44
C GLN A 305 -2.34 3.21 15.11
N LEU A 306 -3.54 3.48 14.56
CA LEU A 306 -4.03 2.76 13.38
C LEU A 306 -3.09 2.88 12.17
N PHE A 307 -2.38 4.01 12.03
CA PHE A 307 -1.43 4.27 10.94
C PHE A 307 0.02 3.94 11.34
N GLY A 308 0.21 3.11 12.34
CA GLY A 308 1.50 2.67 12.85
C GLY A 308 2.00 3.45 14.04
N PRO A 309 2.92 2.84 14.82
CA PRO A 309 3.66 3.51 15.88
C PRO A 309 4.76 4.39 15.27
N GLY A 310 5.03 5.54 15.89
CA GLY A 310 6.12 6.44 15.48
C GLY A 310 5.80 7.91 15.74
N ALA A 311 6.74 8.78 15.34
CA ALA A 311 6.55 10.22 15.44
C ALA A 311 5.60 10.70 14.34
N HIS A 312 4.52 11.35 14.72
CA HIS A 312 3.53 11.81 13.76
C HIS A 312 4.10 12.91 12.86
N HIS A 313 3.86 12.79 11.56
CA HIS A 313 4.06 13.90 10.63
C HIS A 313 3.22 15.11 11.05
N PRO A 314 3.71 16.37 10.95
CA PRO A 314 2.99 17.55 11.41
C PRO A 314 1.56 17.71 10.85
N LEU A 315 1.29 17.20 9.66
CA LEU A 315 -0.04 17.24 9.04
C LEU A 315 -0.90 16.02 9.33
N PHE A 316 -0.38 15.01 10.05
CA PHE A 316 -1.06 13.72 10.25
C PHE A 316 -2.45 13.90 10.86
N GLU A 317 -2.58 14.66 11.93
CA GLU A 317 -3.87 14.88 12.60
C GLU A 317 -4.89 15.64 11.73
N THR A 318 -4.41 16.46 10.80
CA THR A 318 -5.27 17.12 9.82
C THR A 318 -5.78 16.14 8.77
N PHE A 319 -4.91 15.24 8.33
CA PHE A 319 -5.24 14.25 7.31
C PHE A 319 -6.27 13.22 7.77
N ILE A 320 -6.30 12.88 9.05
CA ILE A 320 -7.27 11.92 9.62
C ILE A 320 -8.63 12.56 9.99
N GLY A 321 -8.81 13.89 9.80
CA GLY A 321 -10.08 14.59 9.98
C GLY A 321 -10.68 14.47 11.37
N ASP A 322 -12.01 14.43 11.46
CA ASP A 322 -12.74 14.29 12.72
C ASP A 322 -13.14 12.83 13.00
N PHE A 323 -13.50 12.11 11.94
CA PHE A 323 -13.88 10.68 12.01
C PHE A 323 -13.26 9.92 10.84
N LEU A 324 -12.85 8.69 11.12
CA LEU A 324 -12.39 7.72 10.15
C LEU A 324 -13.34 6.52 10.14
N ALA A 325 -14.01 6.28 9.01
CA ALA A 325 -14.80 5.09 8.79
C ALA A 325 -14.00 4.05 8.00
N VAL A 326 -13.86 2.84 8.53
CA VAL A 326 -13.10 1.76 7.92
C VAL A 326 -14.01 0.58 7.63
N SER A 327 -14.05 0.17 6.37
CA SER A 327 -14.86 -0.97 5.94
C SER A 327 -14.35 -2.28 6.54
N VAL A 328 -15.28 -3.08 7.03
CA VAL A 328 -15.08 -4.46 7.51
C VAL A 328 -15.96 -5.47 6.76
N SER A 329 -16.61 -5.02 5.70
CA SER A 329 -17.53 -5.77 4.85
C SER A 329 -17.09 -5.69 3.37
N ASP A 330 -18.02 -5.91 2.44
CA ASP A 330 -17.83 -5.66 1.00
C ASP A 330 -18.21 -4.23 0.57
N LYS A 331 -18.45 -3.30 1.52
CA LYS A 331 -18.94 -1.96 1.22
C LYS A 331 -17.82 -0.93 1.13
N GLY A 332 -17.99 0.01 0.20
CA GLY A 332 -17.24 1.28 0.11
C GLY A 332 -18.19 2.46 0.17
N ILE A 333 -17.66 3.68 0.35
CA ILE A 333 -18.42 4.93 0.30
C ILE A 333 -17.86 5.82 -0.80
N VAL A 334 -18.75 6.34 -1.64
CA VAL A 334 -18.44 7.33 -2.68
C VAL A 334 -19.27 8.60 -2.49
N GLU A 335 -18.79 9.73 -3.00
CA GLU A 335 -19.49 11.01 -2.87
C GLU A 335 -20.80 11.04 -3.65
N SER A 336 -20.81 10.46 -4.85
CA SER A 336 -21.97 10.43 -5.71
C SER A 336 -22.04 9.13 -6.51
N ARG A 337 -23.23 8.84 -7.04
CA ARG A 337 -23.45 7.69 -7.94
C ARG A 337 -22.68 7.81 -9.26
N ALA A 338 -22.30 9.02 -9.64
CA ALA A 338 -21.49 9.28 -10.84
C ALA A 338 -19.99 9.00 -10.64
N CYS A 339 -19.53 8.82 -9.39
CA CYS A 339 -18.16 8.41 -9.12
C CYS A 339 -17.87 7.04 -9.72
N ARG A 340 -16.64 6.86 -10.25
CA ARG A 340 -16.20 5.57 -10.76
C ARG A 340 -16.27 4.54 -9.62
N GLN A 341 -17.00 3.46 -9.86
CA GLN A 341 -17.09 2.33 -8.96
C GLN A 341 -16.29 1.18 -9.54
N PHE A 342 -15.32 0.70 -8.77
CA PHE A 342 -14.53 -0.47 -9.10
C PHE A 342 -15.28 -1.76 -8.72
N ARG A 343 -15.00 -2.86 -9.40
CA ARG A 343 -15.56 -4.17 -9.06
C ARG A 343 -14.97 -4.74 -7.79
N SER A 344 -13.69 -4.50 -7.56
CA SER A 344 -13.03 -4.74 -6.28
C SER A 344 -12.24 -3.52 -5.85
N ASN A 345 -11.96 -3.43 -4.56
CA ASN A 345 -11.22 -2.32 -3.99
C ASN A 345 -10.45 -2.82 -2.75
N HIS A 346 -9.64 -1.95 -2.19
CA HIS A 346 -8.77 -2.18 -1.04
C HIS A 346 -8.88 -1.03 -0.04
N ALA A 347 -8.01 -0.95 0.95
CA ALA A 347 -7.93 0.04 2.02
C ALA A 347 -8.84 -0.21 3.24
N GLY A 348 -9.67 -1.27 3.25
CA GLY A 348 -10.45 -1.67 4.41
C GLY A 348 -9.64 -2.50 5.42
N MET A 349 -10.33 -3.01 6.45
CA MET A 349 -9.75 -3.86 7.48
C MET A 349 -10.16 -5.33 7.36
N THR A 350 -10.46 -5.81 6.16
CA THR A 350 -10.71 -7.23 5.97
C THR A 350 -9.37 -7.99 5.88
N ARG A 351 -9.43 -9.28 6.13
CA ARG A 351 -8.24 -10.14 6.06
C ARG A 351 -7.67 -10.20 4.64
N GLU A 352 -8.57 -10.22 3.66
CA GLU A 352 -8.23 -10.30 2.24
C GLU A 352 -7.45 -9.07 1.77
N GLU A 353 -7.67 -7.90 2.39
CA GLU A 353 -6.98 -6.66 2.07
C GLU A 353 -5.66 -6.51 2.83
N MET A 354 -5.61 -7.01 4.08
CA MET A 354 -4.49 -6.77 5.00
C MET A 354 -3.38 -7.82 4.90
N GLU A 355 -3.70 -9.10 4.60
CA GLU A 355 -2.69 -10.15 4.49
C GLU A 355 -2.07 -10.19 3.10
N ILE A 356 -0.75 -10.01 3.05
CA ILE A 356 0.05 -10.09 1.83
C ILE A 356 0.98 -11.30 1.88
N PRO A 357 1.33 -11.91 0.72
CA PRO A 357 2.11 -13.13 0.70
C PRO A 357 3.57 -12.88 1.09
N TRP A 358 4.15 -13.84 1.80
CA TRP A 358 5.58 -13.94 2.08
C TRP A 358 6.14 -15.10 1.27
N ILE A 359 6.52 -14.83 0.01
CA ILE A 359 7.07 -15.82 -0.93
C ILE A 359 8.57 -15.63 -0.98
N VAL A 360 9.32 -16.73 -0.73
CA VAL A 360 10.78 -16.69 -0.55
C VAL A 360 11.44 -17.67 -1.50
N VAL A 361 12.32 -17.17 -2.35
CA VAL A 361 13.12 -17.97 -3.28
C VAL A 361 14.60 -17.70 -3.03
N ARG A 362 15.37 -18.78 -2.84
CA ARG A 362 16.82 -18.72 -2.59
C ARG A 362 17.53 -19.32 -3.80
N ARG A 363 18.40 -18.54 -4.42
CA ARG A 363 19.19 -18.93 -5.59
C ARG A 363 20.67 -18.75 -5.35
#